data_55535f3acadd4c1c93c03f268b938a40
#
_entry.id   55535f3acadd4c1c93c03f268b938a40
#
_cell.length_a   1.000
_cell.length_b   1.000
_cell.length_c   1.000
_cell.angle_alpha   90.00
_cell.angle_beta   90.00
_cell.angle_gamma   90.00
#
_symmetry.space_group_name_H-M   'P 1'
#
loop_
_entity.id
_entity.type
_entity.pdbx_description
1 polymer ?
#
loop_
_entity_poly.entity_id
_entity_poly.type
_entity_poly.pdbx_seq_one_letter_code
_entity_poly.pdbx_strand_id
1 'polypeptide(L)'
;MKLKKLVLCSLLTGALSVSFTGNAYMAEAVSAAAISTDSESQTTYSLDFDASQNYTEESKTVNGQVVKYRAYRNIVYVSHPKNKAAQSMNIFIPAAYFDNGKINDYTKKTAPIFMPNGVGGYMPGEAEEPSEKGHHGDGANAALVALSKGYVVAAPAIRGRTTLGADGKTYVGKAPALIVDYKAAVRYLRHNKNRLPAGDTEKIISNGTSAGGALSALLGATGNAKEYEPYLKEIGAAVERDDIFASSDYCPITNLDHADTAYEWMFNGVNTYYMAMWQLQDLANRGMNVPGGQTGKPGLPPKAPDANAANNPTASKQEVQMTKEEIAISKVLKDAFPAYVNSLQLKDEQGNLLTLGKDGHGSFRDYIKDKYMQSAQDALSRGLDVSSASWVKVKNGKVVDVDLDAYPAAATRMKAAPAFDKLNLSSAENDEFGSENNTPKHFSAISKQYESKTGEMADSETIKLMNPMNFIGNGKAVTAKHFRIRHGAIDRDTALAITAILALKLQNSGVDVNFYSPWNRGHAGDYDLPELFNWIDSICKAK
;
A
#
# COMPACT_ATOMS: atom_id res chain seq x y z
N MET A 1 -25.10 -42.28 33.38
CA MET A 1 -24.60 -43.46 34.13
C MET A 1 -23.12 -43.64 33.76
N LYS A 2 -22.25 -43.54 34.77
CA LYS A 2 -20.80 -43.92 34.88
C LYS A 2 -19.82 -43.27 33.87
N LEU A 3 -19.00 -42.31 34.19
CA LEU A 3 -17.96 -42.08 35.21
C LEU A 3 -16.66 -42.90 35.07
N LYS A 4 -15.53 -42.13 34.92
CA LYS A 4 -14.14 -42.37 35.41
C LYS A 4 -13.26 -43.26 34.51
N LYS A 5 -11.99 -42.95 34.27
CA LYS A 5 -10.91 -42.60 35.24
C LYS A 5 -9.70 -41.96 34.58
N LEU A 6 -9.13 -40.99 35.29
CA LEU A 6 -7.74 -40.52 35.26
C LEU A 6 -6.77 -41.65 35.62
N VAL A 7 -5.59 -41.70 35.01
CA VAL A 7 -4.38 -42.26 35.65
C VAL A 7 -3.19 -41.40 35.30
N LEU A 8 -2.59 -40.91 36.36
CA LEU A 8 -1.31 -40.20 36.48
C LEU A 8 -0.26 -41.22 36.95
N CYS A 9 0.95 -41.26 36.41
CA CYS A 9 2.20 -41.77 37.04
C CYS A 9 3.39 -41.31 36.18
N SER A 10 4.18 -40.39 36.61
CA SER A 10 5.33 -40.29 37.49
C SER A 10 6.57 -41.06 37.03
N LEU A 11 7.60 -40.24 36.70
CA LEU A 11 9.06 -40.32 36.94
C LEU A 11 9.71 -41.72 37.20
N LEU A 12 10.74 -41.99 36.42
CA LEU A 12 11.97 -42.61 36.99
C LEU A 12 13.21 -42.24 36.16
N THR A 13 14.16 -41.62 36.86
CA THR A 13 15.54 -41.38 36.50
C THR A 13 16.33 -42.69 36.50
N GLY A 14 17.21 -42.90 35.51
CA GLY A 14 18.18 -43.99 35.49
C GLY A 14 19.44 -43.58 34.77
N ALA A 15 20.46 -43.15 35.52
CA ALA A 15 21.80 -42.99 35.03
C ALA A 15 22.48 -44.37 34.98
N LEU A 16 23.08 -44.71 33.85
CA LEU A 16 24.06 -45.79 33.77
C LEU A 16 25.30 -45.27 33.04
N SER A 17 26.34 -45.17 33.80
CA SER A 17 27.74 -45.03 33.38
C SER A 17 28.29 -46.39 32.97
N VAL A 18 28.90 -46.53 31.80
CA VAL A 18 29.80 -47.60 31.44
C VAL A 18 31.07 -47.04 30.83
N SER A 19 32.17 -47.41 31.45
CA SER A 19 33.55 -47.03 31.14
C SER A 19 34.18 -47.94 30.08
N PHE A 20 34.97 -47.35 29.21
CA PHE A 20 36.22 -47.75 28.58
C PHE A 20 36.53 -49.20 28.20
N THR A 21 36.91 -49.38 26.93
CA THR A 21 38.26 -49.86 26.59
C THR A 21 38.63 -49.40 25.19
N GLY A 22 39.85 -48.91 25.03
CA GLY A 22 40.38 -48.34 23.81
C GLY A 22 40.88 -49.38 22.81
N ASN A 23 40.89 -48.95 21.55
CA ASN A 23 41.87 -49.44 20.57
C ASN A 23 42.19 -48.30 19.60
N ALA A 24 43.52 -48.02 19.55
CA ALA A 24 44.09 -47.09 18.61
C ALA A 24 44.10 -47.68 17.20
N TYR A 25 43.59 -47.00 16.23
CA TYR A 25 43.85 -47.14 14.82
C TYR A 25 44.31 -45.84 14.20
N MET A 26 45.30 -45.91 13.40
CA MET A 26 46.10 -44.91 12.74
C MET A 26 45.31 -43.91 12.00
N ALA A 27 45.61 -42.61 12.20
CA ALA A 27 45.11 -41.50 11.44
C ALA A 27 45.82 -41.44 10.08
N GLU A 28 45.09 -41.68 9.00
CA GLU A 28 45.46 -41.20 7.68
C GLU A 28 45.04 -39.72 7.56
N ALA A 29 46.03 -38.88 7.31
CA ALA A 29 45.83 -37.47 7.04
C ALA A 29 45.13 -37.29 5.69
N VAL A 30 43.82 -37.09 5.71
CA VAL A 30 43.09 -36.54 4.55
C VAL A 30 43.36 -35.05 4.54
N SER A 31 44.11 -34.60 3.56
CA SER A 31 44.31 -33.20 3.21
C SER A 31 42.96 -32.50 3.10
N ALA A 32 42.67 -31.59 4.03
CA ALA A 32 41.55 -30.66 3.91
C ALA A 32 41.85 -29.73 2.72
N ALA A 33 41.24 -30.04 1.58
CA ALA A 33 41.12 -29.07 0.51
C ALA A 33 40.37 -27.89 1.10
N ALA A 34 41.04 -26.74 1.19
CA ALA A 34 40.40 -25.48 1.52
C ALA A 34 39.30 -25.24 0.50
N ILE A 35 38.05 -25.36 0.96
CA ILE A 35 36.92 -24.80 0.25
C ILE A 35 37.15 -23.28 0.31
N SER A 36 37.66 -22.72 -0.77
CA SER A 36 37.62 -21.28 -0.97
C SER A 36 36.14 -20.90 -1.05
N THR A 37 35.60 -20.40 0.05
CA THR A 37 34.41 -19.59 -0.01
C THR A 37 34.83 -18.32 -0.75
N ASP A 38 34.64 -18.31 -2.07
CA ASP A 38 34.53 -17.08 -2.82
C ASP A 38 33.33 -16.35 -2.24
N SER A 39 33.58 -15.52 -1.22
CA SER A 39 32.68 -14.43 -0.87
C SER A 39 32.73 -13.49 -2.07
N GLU A 40 31.75 -13.60 -2.98
CA GLU A 40 31.46 -12.49 -3.88
C GLU A 40 31.43 -11.24 -3.01
N SER A 41 32.38 -10.33 -3.21
CA SER A 41 32.44 -9.06 -2.49
C SER A 41 31.19 -8.28 -2.87
N GLN A 42 30.20 -8.32 -2.01
CA GLN A 42 28.96 -7.61 -2.21
C GLN A 42 29.29 -6.13 -2.36
N THR A 43 29.03 -5.57 -3.53
CA THR A 43 29.36 -4.16 -3.82
C THR A 43 28.64 -3.27 -2.82
N THR A 44 29.40 -2.54 -1.99
CA THR A 44 28.86 -1.58 -1.02
C THR A 44 28.70 -0.22 -1.70
N TYR A 45 27.50 0.34 -1.67
CA TYR A 45 27.19 1.65 -2.21
C TYR A 45 27.30 2.74 -1.15
N SER A 46 27.86 3.91 -1.54
CA SER A 46 27.89 5.07 -0.66
C SER A 46 26.47 5.61 -0.42
N LEU A 47 26.21 5.98 0.82
CA LEU A 47 24.98 6.66 1.20
C LEU A 47 25.10 8.20 1.09
N ASP A 48 26.28 8.73 0.78
CA ASP A 48 26.52 10.17 0.65
C ASP A 48 26.08 10.67 -0.73
N PHE A 49 25.20 11.65 -0.72
CA PHE A 49 24.74 12.32 -1.95
C PHE A 49 25.81 13.28 -2.46
N ASP A 50 26.15 13.19 -3.73
CA ASP A 50 27.07 14.10 -4.42
C ASP A 50 26.30 14.99 -5.41
N ALA A 51 26.06 16.24 -5.04
CA ALA A 51 25.36 17.21 -5.85
C ALA A 51 26.15 17.70 -7.08
N SER A 52 27.45 17.39 -7.16
CA SER A 52 28.33 17.80 -8.27
C SER A 52 28.29 16.83 -9.45
N GLN A 53 27.80 15.61 -9.23
CA GLN A 53 27.86 14.53 -10.21
C GLN A 53 26.49 14.12 -10.75
N ASN A 54 26.49 13.63 -12.00
CA ASN A 54 25.38 12.89 -12.62
C ASN A 54 24.01 13.58 -12.62
N TYR A 55 23.95 14.89 -12.82
CA TYR A 55 22.68 15.59 -13.05
C TYR A 55 22.52 16.03 -14.50
N THR A 56 21.27 16.18 -14.91
CA THR A 56 20.88 16.87 -16.15
C THR A 56 20.04 18.10 -15.81
N GLU A 57 20.19 19.17 -16.60
CA GLU A 57 19.31 20.34 -16.54
C GLU A 57 18.20 20.17 -17.56
N GLU A 58 16.97 20.23 -17.07
CA GLU A 58 15.79 19.94 -17.87
C GLU A 58 14.72 21.01 -17.69
N SER A 59 13.81 21.07 -18.66
CA SER A 59 12.62 21.90 -18.56
C SER A 59 11.40 21.19 -19.15
N LYS A 60 10.26 21.38 -18.53
CA LYS A 60 8.95 20.90 -18.99
C LYS A 60 7.91 21.99 -18.75
N THR A 61 6.77 21.88 -19.42
CA THR A 61 5.71 22.88 -19.32
C THR A 61 4.51 22.32 -18.55
N VAL A 62 3.99 23.10 -17.61
CA VAL A 62 2.75 22.80 -16.90
C VAL A 62 1.88 24.05 -16.88
N ASN A 63 0.63 23.95 -17.35
CA ASN A 63 -0.33 25.07 -17.42
C ASN A 63 0.26 26.35 -18.09
N GLY A 64 1.06 26.18 -19.14
CA GLY A 64 1.71 27.29 -19.85
C GLY A 64 2.96 27.85 -19.15
N GLN A 65 3.33 27.35 -17.97
CA GLN A 65 4.52 27.75 -17.24
C GLN A 65 5.67 26.78 -17.50
N VAL A 66 6.85 27.31 -17.87
CA VAL A 66 8.08 26.52 -18.00
C VAL A 66 8.67 26.25 -16.62
N VAL A 67 8.82 24.99 -16.26
CA VAL A 67 9.43 24.50 -15.03
C VAL A 67 10.83 24.00 -15.35
N LYS A 68 11.86 24.64 -14.83
CA LYS A 68 13.27 24.25 -14.98
C LYS A 68 13.74 23.56 -13.71
N TYR A 69 14.47 22.46 -13.87
CA TYR A 69 14.97 21.68 -12.72
C TYR A 69 16.26 20.94 -13.06
N ARG A 70 17.02 20.55 -12.02
CA ARG A 70 18.08 19.55 -12.11
C ARG A 70 17.52 18.20 -11.73
N ALA A 71 17.84 17.20 -12.55
CA ALA A 71 17.43 15.81 -12.37
C ALA A 71 18.64 14.95 -12.00
N TYR A 72 18.63 14.37 -10.83
CA TYR A 72 19.58 13.38 -10.33
C TYR A 72 18.93 12.02 -10.37
N ARG A 73 19.50 11.07 -11.11
CA ARG A 73 18.85 9.78 -11.37
C ARG A 73 19.67 8.60 -10.87
N ASN A 74 18.98 7.49 -10.63
CA ASN A 74 19.59 6.20 -10.25
C ASN A 74 20.45 6.28 -8.97
N ILE A 75 20.02 7.09 -7.99
CA ILE A 75 20.67 7.25 -6.71
C ILE A 75 20.33 6.03 -5.85
N VAL A 76 21.30 5.15 -5.61
CA VAL A 76 21.11 3.99 -4.73
C VAL A 76 20.99 4.46 -3.29
N TYR A 77 19.85 4.23 -2.64
CA TYR A 77 19.54 4.78 -1.31
C TYR A 77 19.84 3.80 -0.14
N VAL A 78 20.43 2.65 -0.44
CA VAL A 78 20.87 1.65 0.56
C VAL A 78 22.27 1.16 0.21
N SER A 79 23.08 0.79 1.21
CA SER A 79 24.45 0.36 0.94
C SER A 79 24.57 -1.08 0.41
N HIS A 80 23.56 -1.92 0.66
CA HIS A 80 23.51 -3.32 0.26
C HIS A 80 22.20 -3.67 -0.45
N PRO A 81 21.97 -3.13 -1.66
CA PRO A 81 20.71 -3.37 -2.36
C PRO A 81 20.55 -4.85 -2.75
N LYS A 82 19.38 -5.41 -2.51
CA LYS A 82 18.97 -6.74 -3.01
C LYS A 82 18.71 -6.71 -4.53
N ASN A 83 18.23 -5.57 -5.01
CA ASN A 83 18.09 -5.24 -6.44
C ASN A 83 18.41 -3.75 -6.61
N LYS A 84 19.52 -3.44 -7.29
CA LYS A 84 20.00 -2.06 -7.45
C LYS A 84 18.98 -1.15 -8.12
N ALA A 85 18.33 -1.60 -9.18
CA ALA A 85 17.39 -0.79 -9.93
C ALA A 85 16.13 -0.47 -9.10
N ALA A 86 15.60 -1.47 -8.39
CA ALA A 86 14.43 -1.34 -7.54
C ALA A 86 14.73 -0.67 -6.18
N GLN A 87 15.99 -0.39 -5.86
CA GLN A 87 16.40 0.30 -4.63
C GLN A 87 17.24 1.55 -4.95
N SER A 88 16.83 2.26 -5.99
CA SER A 88 17.37 3.56 -6.39
C SER A 88 16.25 4.60 -6.45
N MET A 89 16.58 5.89 -6.37
CA MET A 89 15.60 6.96 -6.50
C MET A 89 16.08 8.05 -7.47
N ASN A 90 15.12 8.80 -7.99
CA ASN A 90 15.36 10.03 -8.72
C ASN A 90 15.04 11.23 -7.81
N ILE A 91 15.89 12.26 -7.85
CA ILE A 91 15.68 13.50 -7.12
C ILE A 91 15.65 14.65 -8.13
N PHE A 92 14.59 15.43 -8.11
CA PHE A 92 14.39 16.59 -8.97
C PHE A 92 14.31 17.85 -8.13
N ILE A 93 15.17 18.83 -8.44
CA ILE A 93 15.31 20.07 -7.66
C ILE A 93 15.06 21.25 -8.58
N PRO A 94 14.10 22.14 -8.27
CA PRO A 94 13.86 23.35 -9.06
C PRO A 94 15.14 24.18 -9.27
N ALA A 95 15.40 24.58 -10.51
CA ALA A 95 16.65 25.26 -10.89
C ALA A 95 16.88 26.58 -10.13
N ALA A 96 15.80 27.29 -9.80
CA ALA A 96 15.87 28.55 -9.05
C ALA A 96 16.61 28.44 -7.70
N TYR A 97 16.62 27.27 -7.07
CA TYR A 97 17.25 27.08 -5.76
C TYR A 97 18.79 27.07 -5.82
N PHE A 98 19.37 26.80 -6.99
CA PHE A 98 20.82 26.84 -7.18
C PHE A 98 21.35 28.32 -7.22
N ASP A 99 20.47 29.25 -7.58
CA ASP A 99 20.74 30.69 -7.60
C ASP A 99 20.15 31.43 -6.39
N ASN A 100 19.85 30.72 -5.30
CA ASN A 100 19.18 31.21 -4.09
C ASN A 100 17.82 31.90 -4.36
N GLY A 101 17.15 31.54 -5.45
CA GLY A 101 15.83 32.01 -5.81
C GLY A 101 14.72 31.44 -4.91
N LYS A 102 13.50 31.89 -5.18
CA LYS A 102 12.27 31.44 -4.54
C LYS A 102 11.28 30.98 -5.61
N ILE A 103 10.45 30.00 -5.27
CA ILE A 103 9.27 29.64 -6.05
C ILE A 103 8.07 29.64 -5.09
N ASN A 104 7.05 30.44 -5.41
CA ASN A 104 6.01 30.80 -4.46
C ASN A 104 6.66 31.32 -3.15
N ASP A 105 6.29 30.73 -2.00
CA ASP A 105 6.88 31.13 -0.70
C ASP A 105 8.05 30.25 -0.27
N TYR A 106 8.47 29.29 -1.11
CA TYR A 106 9.50 28.34 -0.76
C TYR A 106 10.89 28.77 -1.22
N THR A 107 11.86 28.45 -0.39
CA THR A 107 13.31 28.60 -0.64
C THR A 107 13.95 27.21 -0.63
N LYS A 108 15.22 27.11 -1.00
CA LYS A 108 15.97 25.85 -0.92
C LYS A 108 15.95 25.19 0.46
N LYS A 109 15.72 25.96 1.55
CA LYS A 109 15.70 25.45 2.93
C LYS A 109 14.29 25.08 3.43
N THR A 110 13.26 25.60 2.79
CA THR A 110 11.88 25.46 3.25
C THR A 110 10.99 24.67 2.29
N ALA A 111 11.54 24.32 1.12
CA ALA A 111 10.82 23.54 0.11
C ALA A 111 10.45 22.16 0.66
N PRO A 112 9.16 21.79 0.70
CA PRO A 112 8.77 20.43 1.06
C PRO A 112 9.37 19.40 0.08
N ILE A 113 9.55 18.17 0.55
CA ILE A 113 9.94 17.04 -0.30
C ILE A 113 8.71 16.21 -0.58
N PHE A 114 8.26 16.23 -1.83
CA PHE A 114 7.18 15.37 -2.31
C PHE A 114 7.76 14.02 -2.73
N MET A 115 7.27 12.95 -2.14
CA MET A 115 7.81 11.60 -2.31
C MET A 115 6.71 10.65 -2.83
N PRO A 116 6.43 10.67 -4.15
CA PRO A 116 5.47 9.76 -4.76
C PRO A 116 6.03 8.35 -4.83
N ASN A 117 5.16 7.34 -4.81
CA ASN A 117 5.52 5.96 -5.08
C ASN A 117 4.66 5.37 -6.20
N GLY A 118 5.29 4.61 -7.11
CA GLY A 118 4.65 3.99 -8.26
C GLY A 118 4.13 2.57 -8.01
N VAL A 119 3.98 2.15 -6.74
CA VAL A 119 3.52 0.80 -6.42
C VAL A 119 2.03 0.65 -6.75
N GLY A 120 1.69 -0.37 -7.55
CA GLY A 120 0.32 -0.76 -7.89
C GLY A 120 0.18 -2.27 -7.88
N GLY A 121 -0.86 -2.85 -7.23
CA GLY A 121 -1.03 -4.31 -7.10
C GLY A 121 0.18 -5.02 -6.50
N TYR A 122 0.94 -4.35 -5.65
CA TYR A 122 2.20 -4.82 -5.05
C TYR A 122 3.30 -5.18 -6.08
N MET A 123 3.16 -4.71 -7.33
CA MET A 123 4.24 -4.79 -8.33
C MET A 123 5.37 -3.83 -7.96
N PRO A 124 6.61 -4.03 -8.48
CA PRO A 124 7.69 -3.07 -8.28
C PRO A 124 7.25 -1.66 -8.69
N GLY A 125 7.48 -0.68 -7.81
CA GLY A 125 7.29 0.72 -8.12
C GLY A 125 8.53 1.27 -8.86
N GLU A 126 8.31 1.94 -9.99
CA GLU A 126 9.37 2.64 -10.71
C GLU A 126 9.61 4.02 -10.08
N ALA A 127 10.83 4.54 -10.18
CA ALA A 127 11.16 5.91 -9.82
C ALA A 127 10.47 6.88 -10.79
N GLU A 128 9.45 7.59 -10.31
CA GLU A 128 8.61 8.46 -11.14
C GLU A 128 9.45 9.59 -11.77
N GLU A 129 9.10 9.93 -13.02
CA GLU A 129 9.70 11.04 -13.76
C GLU A 129 8.68 12.18 -13.92
N PRO A 130 9.09 13.45 -13.80
CA PRO A 130 8.21 14.58 -14.13
C PRO A 130 7.71 14.46 -15.58
N SER A 131 6.39 14.56 -15.78
CA SER A 131 5.76 14.36 -17.09
C SER A 131 4.67 15.40 -17.37
N GLU A 132 4.63 15.90 -18.60
CA GLU A 132 3.56 16.78 -19.09
C GLU A 132 2.24 16.00 -19.32
N LYS A 133 2.32 14.68 -19.28
CA LYS A 133 1.15 13.78 -19.37
C LYS A 133 1.04 13.00 -18.07
N GLY A 134 -0.03 13.21 -17.36
CA GLY A 134 -0.40 12.43 -16.17
C GLY A 134 -0.83 11.01 -16.55
N HIS A 135 -0.93 10.16 -15.54
CA HIS A 135 -1.39 8.78 -15.70
C HIS A 135 -2.82 8.69 -16.29
N HIS A 136 -3.61 9.74 -16.16
CA HIS A 136 -4.99 9.83 -16.66
C HIS A 136 -5.10 10.54 -18.03
N GLY A 137 -3.96 10.93 -18.63
CA GLY A 137 -3.92 11.55 -19.96
C GLY A 137 -4.20 13.06 -19.98
N ASP A 138 -4.73 13.62 -18.91
CA ASP A 138 -5.09 15.04 -18.80
C ASP A 138 -4.10 15.82 -17.94
N GLY A 139 -3.25 16.63 -18.55
CA GLY A 139 -2.31 17.51 -17.85
C GLY A 139 -1.07 16.80 -17.32
N ALA A 140 -0.28 17.54 -16.55
CA ALA A 140 0.98 17.08 -15.99
C ALA A 140 0.75 16.09 -14.82
N ASN A 141 1.72 15.18 -14.58
CA ASN A 141 1.69 14.30 -13.41
C ASN A 141 2.02 15.06 -12.11
N ALA A 142 1.79 14.38 -10.97
CA ALA A 142 2.00 14.96 -9.64
C ALA A 142 3.44 15.45 -9.44
N ALA A 143 4.44 14.73 -9.94
CA ALA A 143 5.85 15.10 -9.83
C ALA A 143 6.16 16.45 -10.52
N LEU A 144 5.66 16.65 -11.75
CA LEU A 144 5.87 17.92 -12.47
C LEU A 144 5.09 19.08 -11.83
N VAL A 145 3.86 18.82 -11.36
CA VAL A 145 3.07 19.83 -10.64
C VAL A 145 3.77 20.23 -9.34
N ALA A 146 4.31 19.26 -8.57
CA ALA A 146 5.08 19.54 -7.36
C ALA A 146 6.27 20.48 -7.62
N LEU A 147 7.06 20.20 -8.67
CA LEU A 147 8.17 21.06 -9.09
C LEU A 147 7.71 22.47 -9.44
N SER A 148 6.57 22.62 -10.13
CA SER A 148 6.01 23.93 -10.48
C SER A 148 5.59 24.74 -9.26
N LYS A 149 5.26 24.07 -8.16
CA LYS A 149 4.95 24.67 -6.85
C LYS A 149 6.19 25.02 -6.03
N GLY A 150 7.37 24.57 -6.46
CA GLY A 150 8.63 24.80 -5.75
C GLY A 150 8.99 23.69 -4.77
N TYR A 151 8.39 22.52 -4.87
CA TYR A 151 8.78 21.37 -4.06
C TYR A 151 9.98 20.66 -4.67
N VAL A 152 10.78 20.03 -3.83
CA VAL A 152 11.73 19.01 -4.28
C VAL A 152 10.94 17.72 -4.45
N VAL A 153 11.22 16.97 -5.50
CA VAL A 153 10.61 15.64 -5.72
C VAL A 153 11.69 14.58 -5.51
N ALA A 154 11.43 13.64 -4.63
CA ALA A 154 12.26 12.45 -4.42
C ALA A 154 11.41 11.21 -4.68
N ALA A 155 11.61 10.59 -5.84
CA ALA A 155 10.81 9.46 -6.32
C ALA A 155 11.62 8.17 -6.21
N PRO A 156 11.43 7.33 -5.17
CA PRO A 156 12.11 6.06 -5.06
C PRO A 156 11.46 5.00 -5.95
N ALA A 157 12.29 4.20 -6.62
CA ALA A 157 11.89 2.86 -7.02
C ALA A 157 11.82 1.98 -5.77
N ILE A 158 10.90 1.04 -5.76
CA ILE A 158 10.58 0.20 -4.60
C ILE A 158 10.42 -1.23 -5.07
N ARG A 159 11.05 -2.20 -4.37
CA ARG A 159 10.84 -3.61 -4.66
C ARG A 159 9.36 -3.95 -4.51
N GLY A 160 8.89 -4.89 -5.29
CA GLY A 160 7.56 -5.45 -5.20
C GLY A 160 7.58 -6.96 -5.38
N ARG A 161 6.42 -7.60 -5.28
CA ARG A 161 6.23 -9.05 -5.22
C ARG A 161 6.92 -9.86 -6.33
N THR A 162 7.25 -9.24 -7.46
CA THR A 162 7.92 -9.89 -8.60
C THR A 162 9.39 -9.48 -8.76
N THR A 163 9.94 -8.69 -7.85
CA THR A 163 11.35 -8.27 -7.92
C THR A 163 12.26 -9.46 -7.65
N LEU A 164 13.15 -9.75 -8.60
CA LEU A 164 14.17 -10.76 -8.46
C LEU A 164 15.47 -10.16 -7.87
N GLY A 165 16.17 -10.95 -7.10
CA GLY A 165 17.51 -10.66 -6.62
C GLY A 165 18.56 -10.70 -7.72
N ALA A 166 19.81 -10.43 -7.38
CA ALA A 166 20.95 -10.46 -8.31
C ALA A 166 21.16 -11.84 -8.97
N ASP A 167 20.72 -12.91 -8.32
CA ASP A 167 20.76 -14.29 -8.82
C ASP A 167 19.73 -14.57 -9.95
N GLY A 168 18.81 -13.63 -10.19
CA GLY A 168 17.73 -13.77 -11.16
C GLY A 168 16.70 -14.86 -10.83
N LYS A 169 16.65 -15.35 -9.60
CA LYS A 169 15.81 -16.48 -9.17
C LYS A 169 15.04 -16.20 -7.87
N THR A 170 15.71 -15.63 -6.89
CA THR A 170 15.13 -15.36 -5.57
C THR A 170 14.23 -14.13 -5.63
N TYR A 171 13.01 -14.24 -5.14
CA TYR A 171 12.08 -13.11 -5.06
C TYR A 171 12.35 -12.29 -3.80
N VAL A 172 12.98 -11.13 -3.97
CA VAL A 172 13.46 -10.28 -2.88
C VAL A 172 12.52 -9.12 -2.51
N GLY A 173 11.37 -9.06 -3.14
CA GLY A 173 10.40 -7.97 -2.95
C GLY A 173 9.11 -8.39 -2.24
N LYS A 174 9.06 -9.60 -1.64
CA LYS A 174 7.93 -10.06 -0.81
C LYS A 174 7.81 -9.23 0.47
N ALA A 175 6.62 -9.19 1.05
CA ALA A 175 6.38 -8.48 2.31
C ALA A 175 7.40 -8.86 3.40
N PRO A 176 7.97 -7.90 4.14
CA PRO A 176 7.65 -6.47 4.16
C PRO A 176 8.59 -5.58 3.31
N ALA A 177 9.20 -6.09 2.23
CA ALA A 177 10.26 -5.41 1.48
C ALA A 177 9.86 -4.01 0.98
N LEU A 178 8.60 -3.80 0.55
CA LEU A 178 8.13 -2.52 0.03
C LEU A 178 8.25 -1.39 1.06
N ILE A 179 7.73 -1.62 2.26
CA ILE A 179 7.77 -0.60 3.32
C ILE A 179 9.20 -0.37 3.82
N VAL A 180 10.02 -1.42 3.86
CA VAL A 180 11.44 -1.31 4.23
C VAL A 180 12.19 -0.41 3.25
N ASP A 181 11.96 -0.56 1.95
CA ASP A 181 12.56 0.29 0.92
C ASP A 181 12.09 1.74 1.05
N TYR A 182 10.80 1.96 1.27
CA TYR A 182 10.25 3.31 1.37
C TYR A 182 10.78 4.04 2.61
N LYS A 183 10.92 3.34 3.75
CA LYS A 183 11.61 3.85 4.96
C LYS A 183 13.09 4.15 4.71
N ALA A 184 13.79 3.26 4.01
CA ALA A 184 15.20 3.46 3.69
C ALA A 184 15.41 4.70 2.82
N ALA A 185 14.51 4.99 1.87
CA ALA A 185 14.54 6.21 1.07
C ALA A 185 14.38 7.47 1.94
N VAL A 186 13.49 7.48 2.93
CA VAL A 186 13.36 8.58 3.91
C VAL A 186 14.65 8.76 4.70
N ARG A 187 15.23 7.65 5.21
CA ARG A 187 16.50 7.68 5.95
C ARG A 187 17.63 8.24 5.11
N TYR A 188 17.70 7.88 3.83
CA TYR A 188 18.69 8.43 2.91
C TYR A 188 18.56 9.94 2.76
N LEU A 189 17.35 10.47 2.58
CA LEU A 189 17.12 11.91 2.47
C LEU A 189 17.57 12.65 3.74
N ARG A 190 17.29 12.13 4.92
CA ARG A 190 17.70 12.72 6.20
C ARG A 190 19.20 12.64 6.45
N HIS A 191 19.85 11.54 6.09
CA HIS A 191 21.31 11.41 6.12
C HIS A 191 21.97 12.48 5.29
N ASN A 192 21.36 12.86 4.18
CA ASN A 192 21.88 13.83 3.23
C ASN A 192 21.32 15.26 3.40
N LYS A 193 20.65 15.59 4.50
CA LYS A 193 20.05 16.92 4.74
C LYS A 193 20.99 18.10 4.52
N ASN A 194 22.28 17.92 4.77
CA ASN A 194 23.31 18.95 4.58
C ASN A 194 24.04 18.86 3.23
N ARG A 195 23.80 17.79 2.44
CA ARG A 195 24.40 17.56 1.11
C ARG A 195 23.40 17.83 -0.01
N LEU A 196 22.12 17.69 0.26
CA LEU A 196 21.07 18.03 -0.70
C LEU A 196 21.08 19.54 -0.99
N PRO A 197 21.08 19.96 -2.26
CA PRO A 197 21.08 21.38 -2.62
C PRO A 197 19.83 22.13 -2.14
N ALA A 198 18.69 21.43 -2.00
CA ALA A 198 17.44 21.96 -1.50
C ALA A 198 16.56 20.83 -0.93
N GLY A 199 15.56 21.22 -0.14
CA GLY A 199 14.57 20.35 0.46
C GLY A 199 14.61 20.36 1.99
N ASP A 200 13.42 20.51 2.59
CA ASP A 200 13.24 20.41 4.04
C ASP A 200 12.92 18.94 4.41
N THR A 201 13.92 18.23 4.91
CA THR A 201 13.78 16.83 5.30
C THR A 201 12.87 16.60 6.51
N GLU A 202 12.41 17.67 7.16
CA GLU A 202 11.35 17.61 8.18
C GLU A 202 9.95 17.69 7.56
N LYS A 203 9.85 18.03 6.27
CA LYS A 203 8.59 18.14 5.51
C LYS A 203 8.56 17.16 4.34
N ILE A 204 8.73 15.88 4.63
CA ILE A 204 8.58 14.80 3.65
C ILE A 204 7.09 14.40 3.59
N ILE A 205 6.53 14.42 2.39
CA ILE A 205 5.13 14.07 2.12
C ILE A 205 5.10 12.88 1.17
N SER A 206 4.56 11.75 1.62
CA SER A 206 4.34 10.59 0.75
C SER A 206 3.06 10.75 -0.07
N ASN A 207 3.01 10.12 -1.24
CA ASN A 207 1.82 10.07 -2.10
C ASN A 207 1.75 8.73 -2.81
N GLY A 208 0.55 8.13 -2.87
CA GLY A 208 0.36 6.86 -3.57
C GLY A 208 -1.10 6.48 -3.75
N THR A 209 -1.33 5.51 -4.62
CA THR A 209 -2.67 5.02 -5.00
C THR A 209 -2.77 3.52 -4.82
N SER A 210 -3.92 3.00 -4.35
CA SER A 210 -4.17 1.55 -4.21
C SER A 210 -3.18 0.89 -3.23
N ALA A 211 -2.42 -0.12 -3.67
CA ALA A 211 -1.31 -0.68 -2.89
C ALA A 211 -0.26 0.39 -2.54
N GLY A 212 0.00 1.35 -3.46
CA GLY A 212 0.85 2.51 -3.19
C GLY A 212 0.23 3.49 -2.18
N GLY A 213 -1.08 3.64 -2.18
CA GLY A 213 -1.82 4.38 -1.15
C GLY A 213 -1.71 3.71 0.22
N ALA A 214 -1.85 2.38 0.25
CA ALA A 214 -1.62 1.58 1.46
C ALA A 214 -0.18 1.72 1.97
N LEU A 215 0.79 1.71 1.06
CA LEU A 215 2.21 1.89 1.39
C LEU A 215 2.51 3.29 1.94
N SER A 216 1.90 4.35 1.36
CA SER A 216 1.99 5.71 1.89
C SER A 216 1.39 5.81 3.30
N ALA A 217 0.19 5.27 3.50
CA ALA A 217 -0.46 5.23 4.82
C ALA A 217 0.38 4.45 5.84
N LEU A 218 0.97 3.33 5.44
CA LEU A 218 1.82 2.51 6.29
C LEU A 218 3.10 3.28 6.68
N LEU A 219 3.75 3.98 5.74
CA LEU A 219 4.91 4.82 6.03
C LEU A 219 4.55 5.92 7.04
N GLY A 220 3.42 6.61 6.81
CA GLY A 220 2.91 7.65 7.71
C GLY A 220 2.58 7.15 9.12
N ALA A 221 2.14 5.89 9.24
CA ALA A 221 1.72 5.31 10.51
C ALA A 221 2.86 4.67 11.33
N THR A 222 3.98 4.32 10.69
CA THR A 222 5.01 3.43 11.26
C THR A 222 6.38 4.09 11.46
N GLY A 223 6.45 5.41 11.49
CA GLY A 223 7.71 6.13 11.66
C GLY A 223 8.49 5.64 12.87
N ASN A 224 9.76 5.33 12.67
CA ASN A 224 10.72 4.89 13.70
C ASN A 224 10.32 3.60 14.46
N ALA A 225 9.40 2.80 13.92
CA ALA A 225 9.02 1.55 14.55
C ALA A 225 10.18 0.55 14.52
N LYS A 226 10.57 0.05 15.69
CA LYS A 226 11.75 -0.79 15.87
C LYS A 226 11.65 -2.15 15.18
N GLU A 227 10.44 -2.59 14.94
CA GLU A 227 10.14 -3.86 14.28
C GLU A 227 10.74 -3.93 12.86
N TYR A 228 10.95 -2.78 12.19
CA TYR A 228 11.58 -2.74 10.85
C TYR A 228 13.12 -2.70 10.89
N GLU A 229 13.75 -2.45 12.04
CA GLU A 229 15.22 -2.29 12.13
C GLU A 229 16.02 -3.49 11.61
N PRO A 230 15.65 -4.76 11.85
CA PRO A 230 16.39 -5.89 11.29
C PRO A 230 16.44 -5.85 9.76
N TYR A 231 15.34 -5.56 9.10
CA TYR A 231 15.24 -5.48 7.64
C TYR A 231 15.97 -4.27 7.06
N LEU A 232 15.88 -3.11 7.72
CA LEU A 232 16.60 -1.90 7.32
C LEU A 232 18.10 -2.07 7.43
N LYS A 233 18.57 -2.74 8.49
CA LYS A 233 19.99 -3.07 8.68
C LYS A 233 20.48 -4.05 7.61
N GLU A 234 19.67 -5.03 7.24
CA GLU A 234 20.02 -6.05 6.24
C GLU A 234 20.33 -5.42 4.88
N ILE A 235 19.55 -4.42 4.44
CA ILE A 235 19.79 -3.70 3.18
C ILE A 235 20.79 -2.54 3.33
N GLY A 236 21.32 -2.30 4.52
CA GLY A 236 22.24 -1.21 4.79
C GLY A 236 21.62 0.18 4.62
N ALA A 237 20.41 0.37 5.14
CA ALA A 237 19.78 1.68 5.21
C ALA A 237 20.57 2.63 6.14
N ALA A 238 20.50 3.93 5.88
CA ALA A 238 21.14 4.94 6.73
C ALA A 238 20.65 4.85 8.18
N VAL A 239 21.55 5.12 9.14
CA VAL A 239 21.19 5.17 10.57
C VAL A 239 20.58 6.54 10.87
N GLU A 240 19.31 6.66 10.54
CA GLU A 240 18.49 7.88 10.69
C GLU A 240 17.05 7.49 11.06
N ARG A 241 16.24 8.45 11.43
CA ARG A 241 14.80 8.26 11.63
C ARG A 241 14.04 8.25 10.31
N ASP A 242 12.89 7.57 10.26
CA ASP A 242 12.07 7.40 9.06
C ASP A 242 10.60 7.88 9.20
N ASP A 243 10.28 8.63 10.25
CA ASP A 243 9.00 9.32 10.35
C ASP A 243 8.86 10.39 9.25
N ILE A 244 7.65 10.63 8.79
CA ILE A 244 7.35 11.64 7.77
C ILE A 244 6.38 12.69 8.31
N PHE A 245 6.30 13.81 7.59
CA PHE A 245 5.45 14.93 7.99
C PHE A 245 3.98 14.70 7.66
N ALA A 246 3.70 14.19 6.45
CA ALA A 246 2.34 13.96 5.98
C ALA A 246 2.24 12.80 5.00
N SER A 247 1.06 12.19 4.91
CA SER A 247 0.74 11.13 3.96
C SER A 247 -0.48 11.51 3.12
N SER A 248 -0.39 11.28 1.80
CA SER A 248 -1.50 11.39 0.86
C SER A 248 -1.81 10.02 0.27
N ASP A 249 -3.00 9.54 0.55
CA ASP A 249 -3.41 8.16 0.33
C ASP A 249 -4.67 8.12 -0.54
N TYR A 250 -4.52 7.73 -1.80
CA TYR A 250 -5.64 7.50 -2.69
C TYR A 250 -6.07 6.04 -2.64
N CYS A 251 -7.34 5.80 -2.34
CA CYS A 251 -7.97 4.48 -2.23
C CYS A 251 -7.06 3.42 -1.56
N PRO A 252 -6.50 3.72 -0.36
CA PRO A 252 -5.56 2.84 0.30
C PRO A 252 -6.22 1.52 0.69
N ILE A 253 -5.64 0.39 0.26
CA ILE A 253 -6.11 -0.94 0.64
C ILE A 253 -5.28 -1.41 1.84
N THR A 254 -5.64 -0.95 3.01
CA THR A 254 -4.99 -1.27 4.28
C THR A 254 -5.73 -2.38 5.02
N ASN A 255 -5.17 -2.85 6.15
CA ASN A 255 -5.85 -3.79 7.03
C ASN A 255 -6.24 -5.10 6.33
N LEU A 256 -5.30 -5.64 5.53
CA LEU A 256 -5.53 -6.74 4.61
C LEU A 256 -6.06 -8.01 5.30
N ASP A 257 -5.63 -8.30 6.51
CA ASP A 257 -6.07 -9.43 7.33
C ASP A 257 -7.57 -9.37 7.70
N HIS A 258 -8.21 -8.21 7.52
CA HIS A 258 -9.65 -7.98 7.73
C HIS A 258 -10.36 -7.34 6.53
N ALA A 259 -9.64 -6.95 5.48
CA ALA A 259 -10.18 -6.22 4.33
C ALA A 259 -11.28 -7.01 3.60
N ASP A 260 -11.16 -8.34 3.53
CA ASP A 260 -12.18 -9.20 2.93
C ASP A 260 -13.52 -9.13 3.67
N THR A 261 -13.50 -9.03 4.99
CA THR A 261 -14.74 -8.91 5.77
C THR A 261 -15.44 -7.58 5.51
N ALA A 262 -14.69 -6.49 5.39
CA ALA A 262 -15.20 -5.16 5.08
C ALA A 262 -15.75 -5.10 3.64
N TYR A 263 -15.06 -5.74 2.70
CA TYR A 263 -15.49 -5.81 1.31
C TYR A 263 -16.82 -6.57 1.18
N GLU A 264 -16.93 -7.72 1.82
CA GLU A 264 -18.13 -8.54 1.76
C GLU A 264 -19.29 -7.94 2.61
N TRP A 265 -19.02 -7.17 3.64
CA TRP A 265 -20.06 -6.40 4.32
C TRP A 265 -20.77 -5.43 3.36
N MET A 266 -20.03 -4.83 2.41
CA MET A 266 -20.59 -3.93 1.40
C MET A 266 -21.21 -4.68 0.21
N PHE A 267 -20.51 -5.67 -0.37
CA PHE A 267 -20.84 -6.26 -1.67
C PHE A 267 -21.49 -7.62 -1.60
N ASN A 268 -21.75 -8.20 -0.43
CA ASN A 268 -22.49 -9.47 -0.29
C ASN A 268 -23.85 -9.37 -0.98
N GLY A 269 -24.22 -10.44 -1.71
CA GLY A 269 -25.46 -10.48 -2.49
C GLY A 269 -25.28 -10.08 -3.97
N VAL A 270 -24.19 -9.37 -4.32
CA VAL A 270 -23.80 -9.17 -5.72
C VAL A 270 -22.90 -10.36 -6.12
N ASN A 271 -23.47 -11.31 -6.87
CA ASN A 271 -22.84 -12.60 -7.17
C ASN A 271 -22.17 -12.62 -8.56
N THR A 272 -22.09 -11.48 -9.24
CA THR A 272 -21.37 -11.30 -10.49
C THR A 272 -20.30 -10.25 -10.33
N TYR A 273 -19.20 -10.38 -11.05
CA TYR A 273 -18.11 -9.40 -11.03
C TYR A 273 -17.49 -9.19 -12.41
N TYR A 274 -16.81 -8.06 -12.58
CA TYR A 274 -16.15 -7.68 -13.82
C TYR A 274 -14.66 -7.46 -13.54
N MET A 275 -13.82 -8.38 -14.01
CA MET A 275 -12.38 -8.24 -13.87
C MET A 275 -11.84 -7.15 -14.79
N ALA A 276 -10.96 -6.30 -14.30
CA ALA A 276 -10.22 -5.39 -15.15
C ALA A 276 -9.21 -6.16 -16.02
N MET A 277 -8.89 -5.62 -17.22
CA MET A 277 -7.95 -6.26 -18.15
C MET A 277 -6.57 -6.52 -17.54
N TRP A 278 -6.09 -5.66 -16.66
CA TRP A 278 -4.81 -5.85 -15.96
C TRP A 278 -4.83 -7.04 -15.00
N GLN A 279 -5.97 -7.32 -14.36
CA GLN A 279 -6.15 -8.51 -13.50
C GLN A 279 -6.09 -9.80 -14.33
N LEU A 280 -6.74 -9.81 -15.49
CA LEU A 280 -6.69 -10.94 -16.42
C LEU A 280 -5.26 -11.18 -16.91
N GLN A 281 -4.52 -10.11 -17.23
CA GLN A 281 -3.14 -10.19 -17.68
C GLN A 281 -2.20 -10.67 -16.55
N ASP A 282 -2.40 -10.21 -15.31
CA ASP A 282 -1.62 -10.67 -14.16
C ASP A 282 -1.82 -12.18 -13.90
N LEU A 283 -3.06 -12.66 -13.94
CA LEU A 283 -3.36 -14.09 -13.83
C LEU A 283 -2.68 -14.90 -14.94
N ALA A 284 -2.76 -14.43 -16.18
CA ALA A 284 -2.12 -15.08 -17.34
C ALA A 284 -0.60 -15.13 -17.19
N ASN A 285 0.04 -14.04 -16.77
CA ASN A 285 1.49 -13.96 -16.56
C ASN A 285 1.98 -14.92 -15.47
N ARG A 286 1.13 -15.20 -14.49
CA ARG A 286 1.41 -16.17 -13.41
C ARG A 286 1.04 -17.62 -13.78
N GLY A 287 0.61 -17.87 -15.03
CA GLY A 287 0.18 -19.19 -15.49
C GLY A 287 -1.09 -19.71 -14.83
N MET A 288 -1.92 -18.81 -14.29
CA MET A 288 -3.18 -19.15 -13.64
C MET A 288 -4.34 -19.16 -14.64
N ASN A 289 -5.39 -19.93 -14.33
CA ASN A 289 -6.58 -19.94 -15.18
C ASN A 289 -7.27 -18.58 -15.21
N VAL A 290 -7.42 -18.05 -16.41
CA VAL A 290 -8.13 -16.81 -16.66
C VAL A 290 -9.61 -17.13 -16.85
N PRO A 291 -10.52 -16.55 -16.05
CA PRO A 291 -11.96 -16.72 -16.26
C PRO A 291 -12.35 -16.34 -17.70
N GLY A 292 -13.17 -17.20 -18.34
CA GLY A 292 -13.64 -16.97 -19.72
C GLY A 292 -12.70 -17.45 -20.84
N GLY A 293 -11.64 -18.19 -20.51
CA GLY A 293 -10.85 -18.92 -21.51
C GLY A 293 -9.97 -18.06 -22.43
N GLN A 294 -9.70 -16.81 -22.09
CA GLN A 294 -8.74 -15.98 -22.83
C GLN A 294 -7.32 -16.36 -22.43
N THR A 295 -6.60 -17.02 -23.31
CA THR A 295 -5.15 -17.24 -23.17
C THR A 295 -4.44 -15.92 -23.49
N GLY A 296 -4.06 -15.16 -22.46
CA GLY A 296 -3.13 -14.05 -22.60
C GLY A 296 -1.79 -14.56 -23.13
N LYS A 297 -1.18 -13.90 -24.12
CA LYS A 297 0.18 -14.22 -24.54
C LYS A 297 1.13 -13.88 -23.40
N PRO A 298 1.97 -14.83 -22.91
CA PRO A 298 3.04 -14.50 -21.98
C PRO A 298 4.02 -13.53 -22.64
N GLY A 299 4.44 -12.48 -21.95
CA GLY A 299 5.61 -11.75 -22.42
C GLY A 299 5.63 -10.24 -22.32
N LEU A 300 4.61 -9.58 -21.77
CA LEU A 300 4.73 -8.16 -21.43
C LEU A 300 4.47 -8.00 -19.92
N PRO A 301 5.32 -7.26 -19.18
CA PRO A 301 4.97 -6.89 -17.82
C PRO A 301 3.63 -6.15 -17.84
N PRO A 302 2.75 -6.39 -16.87
CA PRO A 302 1.51 -5.63 -16.79
C PRO A 302 1.88 -4.15 -16.67
N LYS A 303 1.48 -3.37 -17.66
CA LYS A 303 1.52 -1.92 -17.58
C LYS A 303 0.65 -1.54 -16.38
N ALA A 304 1.14 -0.64 -15.52
CA ALA A 304 0.36 -0.12 -14.42
C ALA A 304 -1.06 0.22 -14.92
N PRO A 305 -2.10 -0.15 -14.16
CA PRO A 305 -3.48 -0.01 -14.64
C PRO A 305 -3.73 1.43 -15.05
N ASP A 306 -4.20 1.61 -16.28
CA ASP A 306 -4.81 2.87 -16.68
C ASP A 306 -6.02 3.10 -15.76
N ALA A 307 -5.94 4.09 -14.89
CA ALA A 307 -7.01 4.37 -13.93
C ALA A 307 -8.34 4.73 -14.62
N ASN A 308 -8.31 5.15 -15.89
CA ASN A 308 -9.50 5.30 -16.71
C ASN A 308 -10.12 3.96 -17.11
N ALA A 309 -9.35 2.89 -17.19
CA ALA A 309 -9.90 1.56 -17.45
C ALA A 309 -10.75 1.04 -16.28
N ALA A 310 -10.43 1.44 -15.05
CA ALA A 310 -11.25 1.11 -13.88
C ALA A 310 -12.59 1.88 -13.84
N ASN A 311 -12.63 3.08 -14.44
CA ASN A 311 -13.82 3.94 -14.50
C ASN A 311 -14.68 3.68 -15.75
N ASN A 312 -14.18 2.93 -16.73
CA ASN A 312 -14.93 2.60 -17.94
C ASN A 312 -15.63 1.24 -17.76
N PRO A 313 -16.95 1.20 -17.50
CA PRO A 313 -17.70 -0.05 -17.39
C PRO A 313 -17.64 -0.91 -18.67
N THR A 314 -17.15 -0.35 -19.78
CA THR A 314 -16.98 -1.07 -21.04
C THR A 314 -15.59 -1.67 -21.25
N ALA A 315 -14.59 -1.36 -20.41
CA ALA A 315 -13.21 -1.81 -20.60
C ALA A 315 -12.99 -3.30 -20.26
N SER A 316 -13.87 -3.90 -19.45
CA SER A 316 -13.93 -5.36 -19.25
C SER A 316 -15.36 -5.83 -19.46
N LYS A 317 -15.67 -6.30 -20.65
CA LYS A 317 -17.05 -6.72 -21.00
C LYS A 317 -17.41 -8.11 -20.53
N GLN A 318 -16.54 -8.79 -19.79
CA GLN A 318 -16.82 -10.15 -19.37
C GLN A 318 -17.31 -10.16 -17.94
N GLU A 319 -18.62 -10.38 -17.79
CA GLU A 319 -19.26 -10.70 -16.53
C GLU A 319 -18.89 -12.13 -16.14
N VAL A 320 -18.44 -12.30 -14.91
CA VAL A 320 -18.08 -13.59 -14.33
C VAL A 320 -19.04 -13.90 -13.18
N GLN A 321 -19.62 -15.08 -13.19
CA GLN A 321 -20.45 -15.56 -12.07
C GLN A 321 -19.55 -16.09 -10.96
N MET A 322 -19.85 -15.74 -9.72
CA MET A 322 -19.23 -16.34 -8.55
C MET A 322 -19.64 -17.82 -8.41
N THR A 323 -18.70 -18.65 -7.99
CA THR A 323 -18.98 -20.05 -7.66
C THR A 323 -19.84 -20.17 -6.40
N LYS A 324 -20.38 -21.35 -6.14
CA LYS A 324 -21.15 -21.61 -4.91
C LYS A 324 -20.29 -21.43 -3.66
N GLU A 325 -19.03 -21.81 -3.74
CA GLU A 325 -18.04 -21.66 -2.68
C GLU A 325 -17.74 -20.18 -2.41
N GLU A 326 -17.56 -19.37 -3.47
CA GLU A 326 -17.36 -17.93 -3.35
C GLU A 326 -18.58 -17.21 -2.76
N ILE A 327 -19.80 -17.63 -3.13
CA ILE A 327 -21.04 -17.10 -2.53
C ILE A 327 -21.15 -17.49 -1.06
N ALA A 328 -20.80 -18.73 -0.72
CA ALA A 328 -20.85 -19.20 0.66
C ALA A 328 -19.86 -18.47 1.57
N ILE A 329 -18.60 -18.32 1.13
CA ILE A 329 -17.58 -17.60 1.89
C ILE A 329 -17.89 -16.11 2.01
N SER A 330 -18.50 -15.50 0.99
CA SER A 330 -18.96 -14.10 1.04
C SER A 330 -19.86 -13.86 2.25
N LYS A 331 -20.79 -14.76 2.53
CA LYS A 331 -21.66 -14.67 3.71
C LYS A 331 -20.87 -14.78 5.02
N VAL A 332 -19.93 -15.72 5.12
CA VAL A 332 -19.09 -15.89 6.32
C VAL A 332 -18.30 -14.62 6.62
N LEU A 333 -17.68 -14.03 5.58
CA LEU A 333 -16.89 -12.81 5.68
C LEU A 333 -17.75 -11.61 6.10
N LYS A 334 -18.93 -11.45 5.48
CA LYS A 334 -19.90 -10.42 5.88
C LYS A 334 -20.28 -10.54 7.35
N ASP A 335 -20.63 -11.76 7.79
CA ASP A 335 -21.11 -12.00 9.15
C ASP A 335 -20.00 -11.79 10.22
N ALA A 336 -18.73 -11.87 9.83
CA ALA A 336 -17.58 -11.61 10.71
C ALA A 336 -17.28 -10.12 10.90
N PHE A 337 -17.65 -9.26 9.96
CA PHE A 337 -17.28 -7.84 9.96
C PHE A 337 -17.79 -7.05 11.18
N PRO A 338 -19.06 -7.21 11.67
CA PRO A 338 -19.53 -6.46 12.83
C PRO A 338 -18.70 -6.68 14.10
N ALA A 339 -18.29 -7.92 14.36
CA ALA A 339 -17.46 -8.23 15.52
C ALA A 339 -16.10 -7.54 15.42
N TYR A 340 -15.50 -7.54 14.23
CA TYR A 340 -14.23 -6.85 13.99
C TYR A 340 -14.35 -5.34 14.19
N VAL A 341 -15.29 -4.67 13.51
CA VAL A 341 -15.48 -3.22 13.63
C VAL A 341 -15.72 -2.80 15.08
N ASN A 342 -16.59 -3.53 15.80
CA ASN A 342 -16.89 -3.24 17.20
C ASN A 342 -15.65 -3.40 18.12
N SER A 343 -14.74 -4.33 17.78
CA SER A 343 -13.50 -4.50 18.56
C SER A 343 -12.55 -3.31 18.48
N LEU A 344 -12.63 -2.52 17.40
CA LEU A 344 -11.78 -1.36 17.17
C LEU A 344 -12.17 -0.14 18.03
N GLN A 345 -13.37 -0.12 18.63
CA GLN A 345 -13.89 0.96 19.49
C GLN A 345 -13.78 2.35 18.83
N LEU A 346 -14.09 2.42 17.53
CA LEU A 346 -14.00 3.64 16.75
C LEU A 346 -15.08 4.64 17.17
N LYS A 347 -14.73 5.93 17.13
CA LYS A 347 -15.61 7.04 17.47
C LYS A 347 -15.71 8.02 16.30
N ASP A 348 -16.89 8.62 16.14
CA ASP A 348 -17.09 9.72 15.21
C ASP A 348 -16.42 11.03 15.71
N GLU A 349 -16.56 12.10 14.93
CA GLU A 349 -16.01 13.42 15.23
C GLU A 349 -16.62 14.06 16.50
N GLN A 350 -17.79 13.59 16.94
CA GLN A 350 -18.47 14.02 18.17
C GLN A 350 -18.08 13.16 19.38
N GLY A 351 -17.29 12.11 19.19
CA GLY A 351 -16.85 11.19 20.23
C GLY A 351 -17.84 10.05 20.51
N ASN A 352 -18.89 9.88 19.71
CA ASN A 352 -19.84 8.79 19.83
C ASN A 352 -19.24 7.48 19.32
N LEU A 353 -19.46 6.39 20.05
CA LEU A 353 -18.99 5.06 19.65
C LEU A 353 -19.74 4.57 18.40
N LEU A 354 -18.98 4.14 17.41
CA LEU A 354 -19.51 3.57 16.17
C LEU A 354 -19.58 2.04 16.30
N THR A 355 -20.77 1.48 16.09
CA THR A 355 -21.03 0.04 16.25
C THR A 355 -21.85 -0.52 15.11
N LEU A 356 -21.75 -1.85 14.93
CA LEU A 356 -22.61 -2.64 14.05
C LEU A 356 -23.29 -3.77 14.82
N GLY A 357 -24.58 -3.95 14.57
CA GLY A 357 -25.32 -5.16 14.96
C GLY A 357 -24.93 -6.35 14.09
N LYS A 358 -25.34 -7.56 14.50
CA LYS A 358 -25.10 -8.79 13.73
C LYS A 358 -25.76 -8.78 12.35
N ASP A 359 -26.79 -7.98 12.18
CA ASP A 359 -27.49 -7.73 10.91
C ASP A 359 -26.71 -6.78 9.97
N GLY A 360 -25.57 -6.23 10.42
CA GLY A 360 -24.76 -5.28 9.66
C GLY A 360 -25.26 -3.83 9.71
N HIS A 361 -26.29 -3.52 10.53
CA HIS A 361 -26.81 -2.17 10.75
C HIS A 361 -26.26 -1.57 12.04
N GLY A 362 -26.29 -0.23 12.14
CA GLY A 362 -25.86 0.52 13.32
C GLY A 362 -25.11 1.79 12.96
N SER A 363 -24.58 2.48 13.97
CA SER A 363 -23.98 3.81 13.81
C SER A 363 -22.75 3.84 12.88
N PHE A 364 -22.00 2.74 12.75
CA PHE A 364 -20.93 2.68 11.75
C PHE A 364 -21.49 2.67 10.31
N ARG A 365 -22.61 1.97 10.07
CA ARG A 365 -23.28 2.01 8.77
C ARG A 365 -23.80 3.40 8.44
N ASP A 366 -24.39 4.08 9.45
CA ASP A 366 -24.87 5.45 9.29
C ASP A 366 -23.72 6.40 8.96
N TYR A 367 -22.56 6.25 9.62
CA TYR A 367 -21.35 7.02 9.30
C TYR A 367 -20.89 6.81 7.84
N ILE A 368 -20.88 5.57 7.34
CA ILE A 368 -20.54 5.28 5.92
C ILE A 368 -21.58 5.91 4.99
N LYS A 369 -22.86 5.83 5.34
CA LYS A 369 -23.96 6.46 4.58
C LYS A 369 -23.79 7.97 4.49
N ASP A 370 -23.44 8.63 5.58
CA ASP A 370 -23.20 10.06 5.63
C ASP A 370 -22.04 10.50 4.73
N LYS A 371 -20.97 9.70 4.61
CA LYS A 371 -19.87 10.00 3.66
C LYS A 371 -20.34 9.96 2.20
N TYR A 372 -21.20 9.02 1.83
CA TYR A 372 -21.82 9.01 0.49
C TYR A 372 -22.82 10.16 0.30
N MET A 373 -23.62 10.48 1.31
CA MET A 373 -24.55 11.63 1.26
C MET A 373 -23.79 12.94 1.08
N GLN A 374 -22.70 13.16 1.82
CA GLN A 374 -21.81 14.30 1.68
C GLN A 374 -21.24 14.39 0.26
N SER A 375 -20.69 13.28 -0.25
CA SER A 375 -20.15 13.20 -1.61
C SER A 375 -21.18 13.60 -2.67
N ALA A 376 -22.39 13.03 -2.59
CA ALA A 376 -23.48 13.35 -3.52
C ALA A 376 -23.95 14.81 -3.38
N GLN A 377 -24.07 15.34 -2.15
CA GLN A 377 -24.48 16.74 -1.92
C GLN A 377 -23.46 17.73 -2.48
N ASP A 378 -22.16 17.47 -2.27
CA ASP A 378 -21.10 18.32 -2.80
C ASP A 378 -21.10 18.32 -4.34
N ALA A 379 -21.32 17.14 -4.95
CA ALA A 379 -21.47 17.02 -6.40
C ALA A 379 -22.68 17.82 -6.92
N LEU A 380 -23.83 17.67 -6.27
CA LEU A 380 -25.05 18.39 -6.61
C LEU A 380 -24.86 19.91 -6.48
N SER A 381 -24.19 20.37 -5.42
CA SER A 381 -23.88 21.78 -5.19
C SER A 381 -22.95 22.39 -6.26
N ARG A 382 -22.16 21.55 -6.93
CA ARG A 382 -21.31 21.93 -8.07
C ARG A 382 -22.02 21.78 -9.42
N GLY A 383 -23.31 21.49 -9.42
CA GLY A 383 -24.13 21.37 -10.63
C GLY A 383 -23.97 20.02 -11.37
N LEU A 384 -23.38 19.01 -10.73
CA LEU A 384 -23.30 17.67 -11.31
C LEU A 384 -24.64 16.94 -11.12
N ASP A 385 -25.04 16.17 -12.12
CA ASP A 385 -26.23 15.31 -12.01
C ASP A 385 -25.91 14.09 -11.12
N VAL A 386 -26.59 14.04 -9.97
CA VAL A 386 -26.53 12.89 -9.06
C VAL A 386 -27.82 12.06 -9.11
N SER A 387 -28.85 12.51 -9.84
CA SER A 387 -30.16 11.83 -9.93
C SER A 387 -30.09 10.55 -10.80
N SER A 388 -29.09 10.45 -11.67
CA SER A 388 -28.81 9.24 -12.45
C SER A 388 -28.34 8.06 -11.58
N ALA A 389 -27.86 8.32 -10.36
CA ALA A 389 -27.49 7.29 -9.39
C ALA A 389 -28.76 6.80 -8.65
N SER A 390 -29.30 5.64 -9.05
CA SER A 390 -30.56 5.07 -8.52
C SER A 390 -30.58 4.86 -7.00
N TRP A 391 -29.43 4.82 -6.37
CA TRP A 391 -29.24 4.69 -4.92
C TRP A 391 -29.19 6.01 -4.16
N VAL A 392 -29.29 7.17 -4.87
CA VAL A 392 -29.31 8.52 -4.26
C VAL A 392 -30.70 9.14 -4.40
N LYS A 393 -31.25 9.65 -3.28
CA LYS A 393 -32.54 10.34 -3.26
C LYS A 393 -32.35 11.83 -3.11
N VAL A 394 -32.79 12.58 -4.09
CA VAL A 394 -32.76 14.06 -4.10
C VAL A 394 -34.16 14.62 -3.96
N LYS A 395 -34.35 15.60 -3.08
CA LYS A 395 -35.60 16.35 -2.93
C LYS A 395 -35.29 17.84 -2.74
N ASN A 396 -35.92 18.68 -3.54
CA ASN A 396 -35.75 20.14 -3.47
C ASN A 396 -34.28 20.60 -3.51
N GLY A 397 -33.48 20.03 -4.40
CA GLY A 397 -32.06 20.38 -4.54
C GLY A 397 -31.14 19.90 -3.39
N LYS A 398 -31.61 18.98 -2.55
CA LYS A 398 -30.86 18.40 -1.45
C LYS A 398 -30.84 16.88 -1.55
N VAL A 399 -29.71 16.28 -1.25
CA VAL A 399 -29.60 14.83 -1.03
C VAL A 399 -30.23 14.54 0.32
N VAL A 400 -31.30 13.76 0.31
CA VAL A 400 -32.08 13.46 1.53
C VAL A 400 -31.82 12.04 2.04
N ASP A 401 -31.30 11.16 1.19
CA ASP A 401 -31.02 9.77 1.53
C ASP A 401 -30.07 9.13 0.54
N VAL A 402 -29.34 8.12 1.00
CA VAL A 402 -28.55 7.19 0.21
C VAL A 402 -28.95 5.75 0.60
N ASP A 403 -29.35 4.98 -0.39
CA ASP A 403 -29.71 3.56 -0.21
C ASP A 403 -28.47 2.68 -0.32
N LEU A 404 -27.88 2.32 0.84
CA LEU A 404 -26.69 1.45 0.90
C LEU A 404 -26.99 0.00 0.55
N ASP A 405 -28.25 -0.44 0.50
CA ASP A 405 -28.61 -1.79 0.05
C ASP A 405 -28.71 -1.84 -1.47
N ALA A 406 -29.08 -0.73 -2.11
CA ALA A 406 -29.10 -0.59 -3.57
C ALA A 406 -27.72 -0.26 -4.16
N TYR A 407 -26.82 0.39 -3.39
CA TYR A 407 -25.50 0.84 -3.85
C TYR A 407 -24.65 -0.30 -4.45
N PRO A 408 -24.49 -1.48 -3.82
CA PRO A 408 -23.59 -2.52 -4.33
C PRO A 408 -24.00 -3.05 -5.70
N ALA A 409 -25.31 -3.17 -5.95
CA ALA A 409 -25.82 -3.59 -7.25
C ALA A 409 -25.59 -2.51 -8.34
N ALA A 410 -25.70 -1.24 -7.98
CA ALA A 410 -25.46 -0.12 -8.89
C ALA A 410 -23.96 0.07 -9.19
N ALA A 411 -23.09 -0.03 -8.17
CA ALA A 411 -21.64 0.06 -8.32
C ALA A 411 -21.06 -1.17 -9.01
N THR A 412 -21.70 -2.34 -8.88
CA THR A 412 -21.17 -3.67 -9.21
C THR A 412 -19.92 -4.02 -8.39
N ARG A 413 -19.35 -5.22 -8.57
CA ARG A 413 -18.09 -5.58 -7.89
C ARG A 413 -17.01 -5.97 -8.90
N MET A 414 -15.73 -5.83 -8.52
CA MET A 414 -14.60 -6.18 -9.37
C MET A 414 -13.93 -7.49 -8.99
N LYS A 415 -14.17 -8.01 -7.80
CA LYS A 415 -13.47 -9.18 -7.25
C LYS A 415 -14.47 -10.19 -6.74
N ALA A 416 -14.23 -11.48 -7.00
CA ALA A 416 -14.96 -12.56 -6.32
C ALA A 416 -14.55 -12.63 -4.84
N ALA A 417 -15.37 -13.28 -4.02
CA ALA A 417 -15.08 -13.50 -2.60
C ALA A 417 -14.13 -14.71 -2.39
N PRO A 418 -13.14 -14.60 -1.51
CA PRO A 418 -12.61 -13.38 -0.89
C PRO A 418 -11.98 -12.44 -1.91
N ALA A 419 -12.00 -11.12 -1.66
CA ALA A 419 -11.50 -10.12 -2.60
C ALA A 419 -9.97 -10.08 -2.65
N PHE A 420 -9.30 -10.30 -1.51
CA PHE A 420 -7.86 -10.11 -1.31
C PHE A 420 -7.14 -11.42 -0.96
N ASP A 421 -7.56 -12.16 0.06
CA ASP A 421 -6.96 -13.45 0.41
C ASP A 421 -7.72 -14.60 -0.23
N LYS A 422 -7.43 -14.88 -1.50
CA LYS A 422 -8.12 -15.91 -2.28
C LYS A 422 -7.94 -17.30 -1.68
N LEU A 423 -9.04 -18.08 -1.61
CA LEU A 423 -9.02 -19.45 -1.08
C LEU A 423 -8.09 -20.40 -1.84
N ASN A 424 -7.83 -20.11 -3.11
CA ASN A 424 -6.91 -20.84 -3.98
C ASN A 424 -5.53 -20.18 -4.11
N LEU A 425 -5.24 -19.16 -3.29
CA LEU A 425 -3.96 -18.42 -3.28
C LEU A 425 -3.66 -17.68 -4.59
N SER A 426 -4.66 -17.24 -5.33
CA SER A 426 -4.46 -16.66 -6.67
C SER A 426 -4.38 -15.13 -6.71
N SER A 427 -4.53 -14.42 -5.58
CA SER A 427 -4.46 -12.96 -5.58
C SER A 427 -3.03 -12.42 -5.65
N ALA A 428 -2.92 -11.13 -5.99
CA ALA A 428 -1.66 -10.39 -5.91
C ALA A 428 -1.18 -10.29 -4.45
N GLU A 429 -2.11 -10.16 -3.53
CA GLU A 429 -1.86 -10.09 -2.10
C GLU A 429 -1.32 -11.43 -1.56
N ASN A 430 -1.89 -12.58 -1.97
CA ASN A 430 -1.32 -13.89 -1.62
C ASN A 430 0.13 -14.03 -2.11
N ASP A 431 0.41 -13.49 -3.30
CA ASP A 431 1.76 -13.50 -3.86
C ASP A 431 2.70 -12.55 -3.08
N GLU A 432 2.22 -11.37 -2.68
CA GLU A 432 2.99 -10.42 -1.86
C GLU A 432 3.38 -11.00 -0.50
N PHE A 433 2.46 -11.69 0.18
CA PHE A 433 2.73 -12.39 1.44
C PHE A 433 3.47 -13.74 1.25
N GLY A 434 3.80 -14.09 0.02
CA GLY A 434 4.47 -15.33 -0.34
C GLY A 434 5.93 -15.41 0.12
N SER A 435 6.58 -16.50 -0.27
CA SER A 435 7.99 -16.74 0.04
C SER A 435 8.92 -16.30 -1.09
N GLU A 436 10.22 -16.24 -0.79
CA GLU A 436 11.30 -15.99 -1.74
C GLU A 436 11.33 -16.96 -2.93
N ASN A 437 10.77 -18.17 -2.75
CA ASN A 437 10.59 -19.17 -3.80
C ASN A 437 9.28 -19.00 -4.58
N ASN A 438 8.64 -17.84 -4.46
CA ASN A 438 7.37 -17.51 -5.10
C ASN A 438 6.20 -18.45 -4.74
N THR A 439 6.18 -18.94 -3.50
CA THR A 439 5.07 -19.74 -2.98
C THR A 439 4.09 -18.79 -2.28
N PRO A 440 2.87 -18.57 -2.82
CA PRO A 440 1.90 -17.66 -2.23
C PRO A 440 1.38 -18.18 -0.88
N LYS A 441 0.99 -17.27 0.02
CA LYS A 441 0.51 -17.58 1.37
C LYS A 441 -0.79 -16.88 1.69
N HIS A 442 -1.55 -17.47 2.62
CA HIS A 442 -2.67 -16.80 3.26
C HIS A 442 -2.19 -15.77 4.28
N PHE A 443 -3.01 -14.77 4.52
CA PHE A 443 -2.74 -13.73 5.52
C PHE A 443 -3.97 -13.38 6.37
N SER A 444 -5.12 -14.03 6.11
CA SER A 444 -6.32 -13.94 6.94
C SER A 444 -6.71 -15.30 7.50
N ALA A 445 -7.16 -15.32 8.77
CA ALA A 445 -7.55 -16.55 9.45
C ALA A 445 -8.76 -17.23 8.77
N ILE A 446 -9.70 -16.41 8.26
CA ILE A 446 -10.92 -16.94 7.61
C ILE A 446 -10.54 -17.63 6.29
N SER A 447 -9.76 -16.99 5.42
CA SER A 447 -9.37 -17.62 4.15
C SER A 447 -8.54 -18.88 4.36
N LYS A 448 -7.65 -18.90 5.36
CA LYS A 448 -6.91 -20.10 5.75
C LYS A 448 -7.82 -21.24 6.22
N GLN A 449 -8.87 -20.92 7.00
CA GLN A 449 -9.81 -21.92 7.50
C GLN A 449 -10.64 -22.56 6.36
N TYR A 450 -10.96 -21.79 5.33
CA TYR A 450 -11.82 -22.21 4.20
C TYR A 450 -11.04 -22.43 2.91
N GLU A 451 -9.74 -22.59 2.96
CA GLU A 451 -8.88 -22.74 1.78
C GLU A 451 -9.35 -23.84 0.83
N SER A 452 -9.36 -23.56 -0.47
CA SER A 452 -9.65 -24.55 -1.51
C SER A 452 -8.39 -25.19 -2.09
N LYS A 453 -7.23 -24.56 -1.85
CA LYS A 453 -5.90 -25.06 -2.14
C LYS A 453 -5.05 -24.92 -0.89
N THR A 454 -4.50 -26.02 -0.42
CA THR A 454 -3.64 -26.04 0.76
C THR A 454 -2.45 -25.10 0.59
N GLY A 455 -2.27 -24.18 1.53
CA GLY A 455 -1.19 -23.22 1.60
C GLY A 455 -0.77 -22.93 3.04
N GLU A 456 0.33 -22.24 3.19
CA GLU A 456 0.78 -21.77 4.50
C GLU A 456 0.12 -20.41 4.83
N MET A 457 0.10 -20.08 6.13
CA MET A 457 -0.07 -18.70 6.58
C MET A 457 1.27 -17.98 6.47
N ALA A 458 1.22 -16.71 6.10
CA ALA A 458 2.35 -15.81 6.33
C ALA A 458 2.63 -15.73 7.85
N ASP A 459 3.87 -15.46 8.22
CA ASP A 459 4.18 -15.31 9.64
C ASP A 459 3.47 -14.07 10.22
N SER A 460 3.15 -14.15 11.49
CA SER A 460 2.34 -13.13 12.17
C SER A 460 3.04 -11.76 12.25
N GLU A 461 4.37 -11.74 12.27
CA GLU A 461 5.14 -10.49 12.28
C GLU A 461 5.05 -9.81 10.91
N THR A 462 5.19 -10.56 9.80
CA THR A 462 5.00 -10.02 8.45
C THR A 462 3.59 -9.44 8.27
N ILE A 463 2.54 -10.15 8.71
CA ILE A 463 1.16 -9.64 8.65
C ILE A 463 1.04 -8.33 9.46
N LYS A 464 1.60 -8.31 10.66
CA LYS A 464 1.61 -7.13 11.54
C LYS A 464 2.32 -5.94 10.88
N LEU A 465 3.49 -6.17 10.26
CA LEU A 465 4.31 -5.14 9.62
C LEU A 465 3.61 -4.51 8.41
N MET A 466 2.72 -5.22 7.74
CA MET A 466 1.97 -4.73 6.58
C MET A 466 0.65 -4.02 6.94
N ASN A 467 0.31 -3.91 8.23
CA ASN A 467 -0.97 -3.33 8.66
C ASN A 467 -0.77 -2.10 9.55
N PRO A 468 -1.06 -0.87 9.06
CA PRO A 468 -0.91 0.38 9.83
C PRO A 468 -1.73 0.41 11.11
N MET A 469 -2.86 -0.34 11.18
CA MET A 469 -3.72 -0.41 12.34
C MET A 469 -3.01 -0.90 13.60
N ASN A 470 -1.93 -1.67 13.45
CA ASN A 470 -1.12 -2.19 14.55
C ASN A 470 -0.18 -1.14 15.19
N PHE A 471 0.01 0.00 14.53
CA PHE A 471 0.96 1.04 14.94
C PHE A 471 0.29 2.34 15.36
N ILE A 472 -0.87 2.68 14.77
CA ILE A 472 -1.58 3.92 15.06
C ILE A 472 -2.06 3.95 16.53
N GLY A 473 -1.60 4.95 17.28
CA GLY A 473 -2.03 5.19 18.66
C GLY A 473 -1.47 4.23 19.71
N ASN A 474 -0.51 3.36 19.36
CA ASN A 474 0.07 2.39 20.31
C ASN A 474 1.34 2.88 21.04
N GLY A 475 1.84 4.08 20.71
CA GLY A 475 3.03 4.69 21.31
C GLY A 475 4.37 4.03 20.92
N LYS A 476 4.37 3.05 20.01
CA LYS A 476 5.58 2.33 19.54
C LYS A 476 6.15 2.92 18.25
N ALA A 477 5.36 3.69 17.54
CA ALA A 477 5.72 4.35 16.29
C ALA A 477 5.36 5.82 16.34
N VAL A 478 6.01 6.62 15.51
CA VAL A 478 5.67 8.03 15.27
C VAL A 478 4.71 8.08 14.09
N THR A 479 3.46 8.43 14.36
CA THR A 479 2.47 8.66 13.31
C THR A 479 2.64 10.06 12.71
N ALA A 480 2.61 10.19 11.40
CA ALA A 480 2.62 11.49 10.71
C ALA A 480 1.48 12.39 11.20
N LYS A 481 1.73 13.70 11.23
CA LYS A 481 0.78 14.67 11.81
C LYS A 481 -0.46 14.87 10.95
N HIS A 482 -0.33 14.68 9.61
CA HIS A 482 -1.34 15.01 8.64
C HIS A 482 -1.55 13.85 7.66
N PHE A 483 -2.79 13.46 7.47
CA PHE A 483 -3.19 12.46 6.48
C PHE A 483 -4.26 13.05 5.55
N ARG A 484 -4.05 12.86 4.25
CA ARG A 484 -5.07 13.13 3.24
C ARG A 484 -5.50 11.81 2.61
N ILE A 485 -6.75 11.44 2.83
CA ILE A 485 -7.28 10.14 2.41
C ILE A 485 -8.41 10.38 1.41
N ARG A 486 -8.36 9.72 0.27
CA ARG A 486 -9.39 9.77 -0.77
C ARG A 486 -9.85 8.37 -1.13
N HIS A 487 -11.15 8.19 -1.28
CA HIS A 487 -11.77 6.96 -1.75
C HIS A 487 -12.91 7.29 -2.68
N GLY A 488 -12.86 6.89 -3.93
CA GLY A 488 -13.88 7.23 -4.92
C GLY A 488 -15.27 6.70 -4.56
N ALA A 489 -16.31 7.51 -4.73
CA ALA A 489 -17.67 7.12 -4.35
C ALA A 489 -18.23 5.92 -5.13
N ILE A 490 -17.62 5.57 -6.26
CA ILE A 490 -17.95 4.37 -7.03
C ILE A 490 -16.73 3.42 -7.15
N ASP A 491 -15.80 3.50 -6.20
CA ASP A 491 -14.73 2.52 -6.10
C ASP A 491 -15.31 1.15 -5.74
N ARG A 492 -14.93 0.16 -6.51
CA ARG A 492 -15.39 -1.23 -6.38
C ARG A 492 -14.25 -2.24 -6.32
N ASP A 493 -13.00 -1.74 -6.39
CA ASP A 493 -11.81 -2.54 -6.14
C ASP A 493 -11.61 -2.78 -4.64
N THR A 494 -11.98 -1.77 -3.83
CA THR A 494 -12.04 -1.86 -2.38
C THR A 494 -13.34 -1.25 -1.85
N ALA A 495 -13.66 -1.45 -0.58
CA ALA A 495 -14.85 -0.89 0.05
C ALA A 495 -14.51 0.38 0.84
N LEU A 496 -15.40 1.39 0.80
CA LEU A 496 -15.24 2.62 1.59
C LEU A 496 -15.00 2.35 3.08
N ALA A 497 -15.57 1.26 3.61
CA ALA A 497 -15.38 0.86 5.00
C ALA A 497 -13.91 0.63 5.38
N ILE A 498 -13.08 0.07 4.49
CA ILE A 498 -11.64 -0.14 4.73
C ILE A 498 -10.95 1.21 4.97
N THR A 499 -11.19 2.15 4.07
CA THR A 499 -10.59 3.48 4.12
C THR A 499 -11.12 4.30 5.30
N ALA A 500 -12.42 4.18 5.60
CA ALA A 500 -13.07 4.85 6.72
C ALA A 500 -12.53 4.36 8.08
N ILE A 501 -12.26 3.07 8.22
CA ILE A 501 -11.65 2.50 9.43
C ILE A 501 -10.26 3.11 9.67
N LEU A 502 -9.43 3.22 8.62
CA LEU A 502 -8.12 3.88 8.71
C LEU A 502 -8.27 5.34 9.15
N ALA A 503 -9.16 6.10 8.49
CA ALA A 503 -9.39 7.51 8.80
C ALA A 503 -9.85 7.71 10.25
N LEU A 504 -10.83 6.93 10.70
CA LEU A 504 -11.34 6.99 12.08
C LEU A 504 -10.27 6.61 13.10
N LYS A 505 -9.46 5.57 12.84
CA LYS A 505 -8.38 5.16 13.74
C LYS A 505 -7.34 6.27 13.92
N LEU A 506 -6.96 6.93 12.83
CA LEU A 506 -6.05 8.09 12.86
C LEU A 506 -6.67 9.27 13.64
N GLN A 507 -7.91 9.65 13.32
CA GLN A 507 -8.63 10.74 14.01
C GLN A 507 -8.76 10.45 15.52
N ASN A 508 -9.13 9.23 15.89
CA ASN A 508 -9.25 8.83 17.30
C ASN A 508 -7.90 8.82 18.04
N SER A 509 -6.80 8.84 17.30
CA SER A 509 -5.44 8.96 17.84
C SER A 509 -4.92 10.40 17.83
N GLY A 510 -5.76 11.38 17.50
CA GLY A 510 -5.42 12.81 17.50
C GLY A 510 -4.67 13.30 16.25
N VAL A 511 -4.69 12.54 15.17
CA VAL A 511 -4.07 12.91 13.89
C VAL A 511 -5.02 13.82 13.11
N ASP A 512 -4.48 14.84 12.43
CA ASP A 512 -5.21 15.68 11.48
C ASP A 512 -5.48 14.88 10.19
N VAL A 513 -6.76 14.57 9.93
CA VAL A 513 -7.18 13.72 8.81
C VAL A 513 -8.17 14.46 7.91
N ASN A 514 -7.76 14.64 6.65
CA ASN A 514 -8.61 15.14 5.57
C ASN A 514 -9.16 13.97 4.76
N PHE A 515 -10.28 13.39 5.22
CA PHE A 515 -10.94 12.25 4.57
C PHE A 515 -12.12 12.70 3.72
N TYR A 516 -12.15 12.28 2.44
CA TYR A 516 -13.22 12.61 1.52
C TYR A 516 -13.45 11.52 0.47
N SER A 517 -14.71 11.33 0.07
CA SER A 517 -15.13 10.41 -0.99
C SER A 517 -15.61 11.19 -2.22
N PRO A 518 -14.76 11.45 -3.23
CA PRO A 518 -15.14 12.24 -4.39
C PRO A 518 -16.18 11.52 -5.26
N TRP A 519 -17.22 12.25 -5.63
CA TRP A 519 -18.33 11.75 -6.45
C TRP A 519 -17.87 11.26 -7.82
N ASN A 520 -18.49 10.18 -8.29
CA ASN A 520 -18.27 9.58 -9.60
C ASN A 520 -16.78 9.26 -9.91
N ARG A 521 -16.01 8.96 -8.87
CA ARG A 521 -14.64 8.46 -9.00
C ARG A 521 -14.60 6.99 -8.63
N GLY A 522 -13.91 6.21 -9.47
CA GLY A 522 -13.57 4.82 -9.18
C GLY A 522 -12.25 4.69 -8.45
N HIS A 523 -11.62 3.54 -8.61
CA HIS A 523 -10.31 3.21 -8.04
C HIS A 523 -9.19 3.94 -8.79
N ALA A 524 -8.80 5.11 -8.31
CA ALA A 524 -7.84 5.99 -8.99
C ALA A 524 -7.14 6.94 -7.99
N GLY A 525 -6.04 7.56 -8.44
CA GLY A 525 -5.32 8.60 -7.70
C GLY A 525 -4.99 9.81 -8.58
N ASP A 526 -4.43 10.83 -7.98
CA ASP A 526 -3.91 12.05 -8.61
C ASP A 526 -4.92 12.80 -9.52
N TYR A 527 -6.22 12.54 -9.32
CA TYR A 527 -7.30 13.16 -10.11
C TYR A 527 -7.69 14.56 -9.62
N ASP A 528 -7.15 15.01 -8.50
CA ASP A 528 -7.44 16.29 -7.85
C ASP A 528 -6.15 17.00 -7.39
N LEU A 529 -5.15 17.05 -8.28
CA LEU A 529 -3.83 17.65 -7.98
C LEU A 529 -3.91 19.09 -7.44
N PRO A 530 -4.80 19.97 -7.93
CA PRO A 530 -4.97 21.29 -7.34
C PRO A 530 -5.33 21.24 -5.85
N GLU A 531 -6.26 20.38 -5.44
CA GLU A 531 -6.67 20.19 -4.06
C GLU A 531 -5.57 19.53 -3.23
N LEU A 532 -4.85 18.54 -3.78
CA LEU A 532 -3.70 17.91 -3.14
C LEU A 532 -2.65 18.95 -2.76
N PHE A 533 -2.20 19.75 -3.74
CA PHE A 533 -1.14 20.72 -3.49
C PHE A 533 -1.59 21.93 -2.67
N ASN A 534 -2.86 22.32 -2.73
CA ASN A 534 -3.42 23.32 -1.81
C ASN A 534 -3.44 22.79 -0.36
N TRP A 535 -3.77 21.53 -0.15
CA TRP A 535 -3.70 20.89 1.16
C TRP A 535 -2.26 20.85 1.67
N ILE A 536 -1.29 20.42 0.85
CA ILE A 536 0.14 20.39 1.23
C ILE A 536 0.61 21.81 1.60
N ASP A 537 0.29 22.81 0.78
CA ASP A 537 0.63 24.22 1.07
C ASP A 537 0.04 24.68 2.40
N SER A 538 -1.21 24.32 2.71
CA SER A 538 -1.87 24.73 3.95
C SER A 538 -1.19 24.16 5.19
N ILE A 539 -0.83 22.87 5.21
CA ILE A 539 -0.16 22.23 6.35
C ILE A 539 1.32 22.62 6.46
N CYS A 540 2.00 22.89 5.33
CA CYS A 540 3.41 23.31 5.34
C CYS A 540 3.60 24.78 5.77
N LYS A 541 2.60 25.65 5.57
CA LYS A 541 2.63 27.08 5.91
C LYS A 541 1.95 27.40 7.24
N ALA A 542 1.25 26.46 7.84
CA ALA A 542 0.71 26.61 9.21
C ALA A 542 1.85 26.89 10.20
N LYS A 543 1.70 27.95 11.01
CA LYS A 543 2.69 28.38 12.02
C LYS A 543 2.54 27.57 13.29
#